data_2c15cb2f1c844085f0ce666d6569af27
#
_entry.id   2c15cb2f1c844085f0ce666d6569af27
#
_cell.length_a   1.000
_cell.length_b   1.000
_cell.length_c   1.000
_cell.angle_alpha   90.00
_cell.angle_beta   90.00
_cell.angle_gamma   90.00
#
_symmetry.space_group_name_H-M   'P 1'
#
loop_
_entity.id
_entity.type
_entity.pdbx_description
1 polymer ?
#
loop_
_entity_poly.entity_id
_entity_poly.type
_entity_poly.pdbx_seq_one_letter_code
_entity_poly.pdbx_strand_id
1 'polypeptide(L)'
;MRTLTLLLITSLAVFGQDKPEKPAKKDTPAEKDKKEAVAEPVTREGTVQIDGTKVDYEVTTAKLQIKKDDGTPRAAVFHVSYIRKGTEDPSKRPVMFAFNGGPGSSAVWLHLGMLGPYRVDLPGDGVDAPKPPARLISNPYSILDVTDLVFVDPVSTGYSRAEKDTKPSEFHGVREDVESIGDFVRRWVTENDRWSSPKYLLGESYGGIRVAGLSEHLQSRYGMTLNGVVLLSSLLDFRTLRPADGDALMYSVYLPTFAAVAHYHGKLKGERDDLIKQADEFAFGDYALALLKGNAISSEEKQKVAKRLSELTSLDTQLLLDLDLRLDPSRFRAELLRSEGKTVGRFDARVAWPSESAADDYPSYDPSFSLAFGAYSTAMLSYLSEELGWEEEAPYEILTGKVHPWNWSANNSVVNLSGNLAKAMRDNPYLKVLVMEGACDLATPPAGIQYSIRQMTELPESGLKRIERTEYDAGHMFYLNPPDLKKSRTDLVDFITAAP
;
A
#
# COMPACT_ATOMS: atom_id res chain seq x y z
N MET A 1 -12.19 50.79 -25.51
CA MET A 1 -13.22 51.83 -25.38
C MET A 1 -14.55 51.21 -25.04
N ARG A 2 -15.22 51.77 -24.02
CA ARG A 2 -16.49 51.57 -23.36
C ARG A 2 -16.38 50.66 -22.11
N THR A 3 -16.07 51.20 -20.92
CA THR A 3 -16.77 52.11 -19.98
C THR A 3 -17.99 51.43 -19.31
N LEU A 4 -17.75 51.00 -18.10
CA LEU A 4 -18.34 51.39 -16.78
C LEU A 4 -19.88 51.55 -16.76
N THR A 5 -20.55 50.89 -15.79
CA THR A 5 -21.41 51.64 -14.87
C THR A 5 -21.69 50.81 -13.58
N LEU A 6 -21.36 51.44 -12.47
CA LEU A 6 -21.63 51.13 -11.07
C LEU A 6 -23.04 51.63 -10.74
N LEU A 7 -23.81 50.91 -9.96
CA LEU A 7 -24.95 51.50 -9.24
C LEU A 7 -25.07 50.96 -7.82
N LEU A 8 -24.71 51.81 -6.87
CA LEU A 8 -25.11 51.76 -5.46
C LEU A 8 -26.57 52.27 -5.30
N ILE A 9 -27.38 51.59 -4.52
CA ILE A 9 -28.52 52.22 -3.87
C ILE A 9 -28.60 51.78 -2.41
N THR A 10 -28.41 52.74 -1.54
CA THR A 10 -28.68 52.74 -0.10
C THR A 10 -30.13 53.15 0.15
N SER A 11 -30.80 52.49 1.08
CA SER A 11 -31.90 53.14 1.82
C SER A 11 -32.02 52.53 3.23
N LEU A 12 -31.78 53.38 4.20
CA LEU A 12 -32.17 53.23 5.61
C LEU A 12 -33.71 53.34 5.75
N ALA A 13 -34.29 52.50 6.62
CA ALA A 13 -35.48 52.86 7.36
C ALA A 13 -35.41 52.22 8.75
N VAL A 14 -35.38 53.08 9.75
CA VAL A 14 -35.50 52.80 11.18
C VAL A 14 -36.98 52.74 11.52
N PHE A 15 -37.41 51.69 12.21
CA PHE A 15 -38.56 51.76 13.15
C PHE A 15 -38.30 50.75 14.28
N GLY A 16 -38.24 51.30 15.48
CA GLY A 16 -38.18 50.49 16.70
C GLY A 16 -39.57 50.01 17.10
N GLN A 17 -39.61 48.88 17.78
CA GLN A 17 -40.55 48.62 18.89
C GLN A 17 -40.20 47.34 19.63
N ASP A 18 -40.17 47.49 20.93
CA ASP A 18 -40.40 46.60 22.06
C ASP A 18 -39.92 45.14 22.03
N LYS A 19 -39.04 44.87 22.96
CA LYS A 19 -38.61 43.50 23.43
C LYS A 19 -39.70 42.92 24.33
N PRO A 20 -40.13 41.67 24.11
CA PRO A 20 -40.66 40.85 25.19
C PRO A 20 -39.52 40.16 25.94
N GLU A 21 -39.59 40.16 27.27
CA GLU A 21 -38.70 39.46 28.19
C GLU A 21 -38.69 37.95 27.90
N LYS A 22 -37.46 37.39 27.81
CA LYS A 22 -37.26 35.96 27.76
C LYS A 22 -37.43 35.35 29.15
N PRO A 23 -38.17 34.23 29.29
CA PRO A 23 -38.22 33.49 30.56
C PRO A 23 -36.83 32.90 30.87
N ALA A 24 -36.48 32.95 32.16
CA ALA A 24 -35.26 32.41 32.70
C ALA A 24 -35.06 30.94 32.29
N LYS A 25 -33.91 30.64 31.64
CA LYS A 25 -33.45 29.28 31.42
C LYS A 25 -33.21 28.61 32.78
N LYS A 26 -33.96 27.55 33.07
CA LYS A 26 -33.61 26.59 34.11
C LYS A 26 -32.25 25.99 33.74
N ASP A 27 -31.29 26.07 34.65
CA ASP A 27 -30.03 25.36 34.57
C ASP A 27 -30.31 23.86 34.48
N THR A 28 -30.13 23.32 33.30
CA THR A 28 -30.03 21.89 33.11
C THR A 28 -28.64 21.49 33.63
N PRO A 29 -28.51 20.47 34.47
CA PRO A 29 -27.19 20.03 34.92
C PRO A 29 -26.35 19.71 33.69
N ALA A 30 -25.13 20.22 33.65
CA ALA A 30 -24.14 19.87 32.62
C ALA A 30 -24.03 18.35 32.58
N GLU A 31 -24.37 17.77 31.45
CA GLU A 31 -24.03 16.39 31.14
C GLU A 31 -22.52 16.28 31.32
N LYS A 32 -22.08 15.57 32.35
CA LYS A 32 -20.69 15.19 32.52
C LYS A 32 -20.30 14.44 31.26
N ASP A 33 -19.40 15.02 30.45
CA ASP A 33 -18.75 14.36 29.33
C ASP A 33 -18.29 12.97 29.79
N LYS A 34 -19.05 11.94 29.47
CA LYS A 34 -18.56 10.57 29.55
C LYS A 34 -17.42 10.51 28.52
N LYS A 35 -16.17 10.41 29.00
CA LYS A 35 -15.08 9.94 28.17
C LYS A 35 -15.59 8.67 27.49
N GLU A 36 -15.72 8.66 26.19
CA GLU A 36 -15.95 7.42 25.46
C GLU A 36 -14.77 6.49 25.81
N ALA A 37 -15.08 5.44 26.56
CA ALA A 37 -14.09 4.43 26.87
C ALA A 37 -13.71 3.72 25.55
N VAL A 38 -12.42 3.47 25.36
CA VAL A 38 -11.98 2.61 24.25
C VAL A 38 -12.68 1.27 24.40
N ALA A 39 -13.22 0.73 23.31
CA ALA A 39 -13.88 -0.57 23.33
C ALA A 39 -12.95 -1.64 23.91
N GLU A 40 -13.49 -2.49 24.77
CA GLU A 40 -12.74 -3.59 25.37
C GLU A 40 -12.26 -4.55 24.28
N PRO A 41 -11.04 -5.11 24.41
CA PRO A 41 -10.54 -6.12 23.48
C PRO A 41 -11.47 -7.34 23.41
N VAL A 42 -11.69 -7.86 22.21
CA VAL A 42 -12.42 -9.11 21.99
C VAL A 42 -11.44 -10.19 21.60
N THR A 43 -11.39 -11.26 22.39
CA THR A 43 -10.52 -12.41 22.14
C THR A 43 -11.34 -13.64 21.78
N ARG A 44 -10.90 -14.38 20.76
CA ARG A 44 -11.47 -15.65 20.30
C ARG A 44 -10.37 -16.67 20.07
N GLU A 45 -10.75 -17.94 20.09
CA GLU A 45 -9.87 -19.04 19.71
C GLU A 45 -10.24 -19.54 18.32
N GLY A 46 -9.25 -19.96 17.56
CA GLY A 46 -9.45 -20.52 16.23
C GLY A 46 -8.44 -21.59 15.87
N THR A 47 -8.70 -22.25 14.76
CA THR A 47 -7.84 -23.29 14.21
C THR A 47 -7.75 -23.13 12.70
N VAL A 48 -6.56 -23.30 12.15
CA VAL A 48 -6.34 -23.33 10.68
C VAL A 48 -5.46 -24.52 10.32
N GLN A 49 -5.70 -25.10 9.14
CA GLN A 49 -4.81 -26.11 8.56
C GLN A 49 -3.79 -25.40 7.67
N ILE A 50 -2.54 -25.47 8.03
CA ILE A 50 -1.43 -24.87 7.27
C ILE A 50 -0.49 -25.98 6.84
N ASP A 51 -0.33 -26.15 5.54
CA ASP A 51 0.54 -27.18 4.97
C ASP A 51 0.28 -28.60 5.55
N GLY A 52 -1.01 -28.93 5.79
CA GLY A 52 -1.46 -30.18 6.39
C GLY A 52 -1.28 -30.26 7.92
N THR A 53 -0.73 -29.24 8.56
CA THR A 53 -0.55 -29.17 10.01
C THR A 53 -1.63 -28.32 10.67
N LYS A 54 -2.23 -28.82 11.74
CA LYS A 54 -3.19 -28.06 12.56
C LYS A 54 -2.47 -26.99 13.37
N VAL A 55 -2.88 -25.75 13.23
CA VAL A 55 -2.38 -24.61 14.02
C VAL A 55 -3.54 -24.02 14.81
N ASP A 56 -3.49 -24.18 16.14
CA ASP A 56 -4.43 -23.53 17.06
C ASP A 56 -3.90 -22.14 17.42
N TYR A 57 -4.77 -21.14 17.44
CA TYR A 57 -4.39 -19.76 17.72
C TYR A 57 -5.44 -19.04 18.58
N GLU A 58 -5.01 -17.96 19.19
CA GLU A 58 -5.86 -16.92 19.76
C GLU A 58 -5.84 -15.72 18.84
N VAL A 59 -7.01 -15.13 18.60
CA VAL A 59 -7.15 -13.87 17.85
C VAL A 59 -7.73 -12.80 18.75
N THR A 60 -7.05 -11.66 18.82
CA THR A 60 -7.52 -10.48 19.58
C THR A 60 -7.79 -9.34 18.61
N THR A 61 -9.02 -8.83 18.65
CA THR A 61 -9.45 -7.61 17.98
C THR A 61 -9.53 -6.50 19.01
N ALA A 62 -8.78 -5.42 18.79
CA ALA A 62 -8.66 -4.38 19.81
C ALA A 62 -8.32 -3.00 19.20
N LYS A 63 -8.50 -1.97 20.03
CA LYS A 63 -7.98 -0.61 19.80
C LYS A 63 -6.92 -0.30 20.84
N LEU A 64 -5.67 -0.11 20.39
CA LEU A 64 -4.59 0.32 21.25
C LEU A 64 -4.47 1.85 21.21
N GLN A 65 -4.49 2.48 22.38
CA GLN A 65 -4.31 3.93 22.48
C GLN A 65 -2.85 4.34 22.33
N ILE A 66 -2.55 5.18 21.36
CA ILE A 66 -1.32 5.94 21.30
C ILE A 66 -1.49 7.26 22.07
N LYS A 67 -0.45 7.68 22.78
CA LYS A 67 -0.52 8.78 23.76
C LYS A 67 0.65 9.75 23.60
N LYS A 68 0.45 10.99 24.00
CA LYS A 68 1.54 11.96 24.20
C LYS A 68 2.44 11.54 25.36
N ASP A 69 3.58 12.18 25.50
CA ASP A 69 4.53 11.90 26.59
C ASP A 69 3.94 12.19 28.00
N ASP A 70 2.96 13.08 28.10
CA ASP A 70 2.21 13.36 29.31
C ASP A 70 1.08 12.34 29.62
N GLY A 71 0.94 11.31 28.79
CA GLY A 71 -0.07 10.28 28.94
C GLY A 71 -1.43 10.61 28.28
N THR A 72 -1.60 11.81 27.71
CA THR A 72 -2.85 12.21 27.03
C THR A 72 -3.07 11.34 25.77
N PRO A 73 -4.26 10.68 25.64
CA PRO A 73 -4.61 9.94 24.43
C PRO A 73 -4.60 10.82 23.19
N ARG A 74 -4.09 10.29 22.06
CA ARG A 74 -4.06 10.97 20.76
C ARG A 74 -4.93 10.26 19.72
N ALA A 75 -4.86 8.94 19.69
CA ALA A 75 -5.66 8.13 18.78
C ALA A 75 -5.84 6.72 19.36
N ALA A 76 -6.92 6.07 18.95
CA ALA A 76 -7.17 4.65 19.15
C ALA A 76 -6.89 3.93 17.83
N VAL A 77 -5.85 3.09 17.81
CA VAL A 77 -5.39 2.34 16.63
C VAL A 77 -5.95 0.93 16.66
N PHE A 78 -6.82 0.65 15.70
CA PHE A 78 -7.44 -0.66 15.54
C PHE A 78 -6.44 -1.66 14.98
N HIS A 79 -6.46 -2.87 15.51
CA HIS A 79 -5.64 -3.97 15.03
C HIS A 79 -6.29 -5.32 15.28
N VAL A 80 -5.90 -6.31 14.50
CA VAL A 80 -6.23 -7.72 14.72
C VAL A 80 -4.92 -8.48 14.85
N SER A 81 -4.72 -9.17 15.97
CA SER A 81 -3.51 -9.94 16.25
C SER A 81 -3.84 -11.43 16.42
N TYR A 82 -3.04 -12.26 15.77
CA TYR A 82 -3.10 -13.73 15.83
C TYR A 82 -1.87 -14.25 16.53
N ILE A 83 -2.06 -14.96 17.62
CA ILE A 83 -0.99 -15.56 18.43
C ILE A 83 -1.19 -17.08 18.43
N ARG A 84 -0.19 -17.81 17.93
CA ARG A 84 -0.23 -19.27 17.93
C ARG A 84 -0.21 -19.80 19.37
N LYS A 85 -1.12 -20.75 19.68
CA LYS A 85 -1.18 -21.44 20.97
C LYS A 85 -0.16 -22.56 21.05
N GLY A 86 0.19 -22.94 22.28
CA GLY A 86 1.10 -24.06 22.54
C GLY A 86 2.58 -23.76 22.26
N THR A 87 2.97 -22.49 22.18
CA THR A 87 4.37 -22.09 22.09
C THR A 87 5.02 -22.15 23.46
N GLU A 88 6.09 -22.93 23.61
CA GLU A 88 6.80 -23.11 24.91
C GLU A 88 7.40 -21.80 25.41
N ASP A 89 7.97 -21.00 24.50
CA ASP A 89 8.60 -19.72 24.81
C ASP A 89 8.17 -18.66 23.79
N PRO A 90 7.14 -17.87 24.10
CA PRO A 90 6.67 -16.80 23.21
C PRO A 90 7.74 -15.76 22.87
N SER A 91 8.74 -15.56 23.74
CA SER A 91 9.81 -14.60 23.51
C SER A 91 10.73 -14.98 22.35
N LYS A 92 10.80 -16.25 22.00
CA LYS A 92 11.58 -16.76 20.87
C LYS A 92 10.79 -16.81 19.57
N ARG A 93 9.45 -16.69 19.64
CA ARG A 93 8.60 -16.75 18.48
C ARG A 93 8.61 -15.40 17.74
N PRO A 94 8.78 -15.38 16.43
CA PRO A 94 8.71 -14.16 15.63
C PRO A 94 7.34 -13.47 15.75
N VAL A 95 7.33 -12.15 15.61
CA VAL A 95 6.11 -11.35 15.42
C VAL A 95 6.28 -10.46 14.18
N MET A 96 5.26 -10.46 13.32
CA MET A 96 5.22 -9.64 12.11
C MET A 96 4.08 -8.63 12.20
N PHE A 97 4.43 -7.35 12.00
CA PHE A 97 3.46 -6.27 11.84
C PHE A 97 3.24 -6.02 10.35
N ALA A 98 1.99 -6.13 9.90
CA ALA A 98 1.61 -6.03 8.49
C ALA A 98 0.79 -4.77 8.22
N PHE A 99 1.15 -4.04 7.16
CA PHE A 99 0.57 -2.76 6.77
C PHE A 99 0.29 -2.72 5.27
N ASN A 100 -0.93 -2.38 4.89
CA ASN A 100 -1.20 -1.94 3.53
C ASN A 100 -0.85 -0.45 3.35
N GLY A 101 -0.91 0.02 2.12
CA GLY A 101 -0.43 1.34 1.71
C GLY A 101 -1.50 2.40 1.55
N GLY A 102 -1.65 2.88 0.35
CA GLY A 102 -2.48 4.00 -0.08
C GLY A 102 -1.68 5.28 -0.32
N PRO A 103 -1.42 6.20 0.66
CA PRO A 103 -1.88 6.19 2.04
C PRO A 103 -3.40 6.23 2.16
N GLY A 104 -3.93 5.69 3.27
CA GLY A 104 -5.36 5.62 3.54
C GLY A 104 -5.98 4.23 3.43
N SER A 105 -5.17 3.17 3.32
CA SER A 105 -5.65 1.77 3.34
C SER A 105 -5.55 1.15 4.72
N SER A 106 -6.60 0.41 5.11
CA SER A 106 -6.54 -0.56 6.20
C SER A 106 -5.71 -1.78 5.80
N ALA A 107 -5.40 -2.66 6.77
CA ALA A 107 -4.61 -3.87 6.54
C ALA A 107 -5.38 -5.04 5.90
N VAL A 108 -6.62 -4.82 5.46
CA VAL A 108 -7.56 -5.85 5.00
C VAL A 108 -7.02 -6.74 3.88
N TRP A 109 -6.27 -6.16 2.93
CA TRP A 109 -5.78 -6.89 1.75
C TRP A 109 -4.77 -7.95 2.13
N LEU A 110 -3.78 -7.61 2.94
CA LEU A 110 -2.82 -8.57 3.50
C LEU A 110 -3.48 -9.54 4.47
N HIS A 111 -4.41 -9.05 5.29
CA HIS A 111 -5.12 -9.84 6.30
C HIS A 111 -5.94 -10.97 5.67
N LEU A 112 -6.88 -10.61 4.78
CA LEU A 112 -7.80 -11.55 4.16
C LEU A 112 -7.40 -11.98 2.73
N GLY A 113 -6.22 -11.60 2.28
CA GLY A 113 -5.71 -12.00 0.96
C GLY A 113 -4.53 -12.96 1.04
N MET A 114 -3.65 -12.77 2.02
CA MET A 114 -2.37 -13.46 2.02
C MET A 114 -2.01 -14.13 3.35
N LEU A 115 -1.96 -13.36 4.44
CA LEU A 115 -1.24 -13.76 5.65
C LEU A 115 -2.13 -14.40 6.71
N GLY A 116 -3.39 -13.96 6.83
CA GLY A 116 -4.31 -14.41 7.89
C GLY A 116 -4.76 -15.86 7.72
N PRO A 117 -5.44 -16.43 8.75
CA PRO A 117 -5.92 -17.81 8.73
C PRO A 117 -7.10 -18.04 7.77
N TYR A 118 -7.75 -16.95 7.33
CA TYR A 118 -8.80 -16.96 6.32
C TYR A 118 -8.42 -16.06 5.16
N ARG A 119 -8.95 -16.37 3.98
CA ARG A 119 -8.82 -15.54 2.78
C ARG A 119 -10.11 -15.44 2.02
N VAL A 120 -10.25 -14.37 1.25
CA VAL A 120 -11.36 -14.20 0.31
C VAL A 120 -11.29 -15.27 -0.77
N ASP A 121 -12.43 -15.93 -1.03
CA ASP A 121 -12.57 -16.90 -2.11
C ASP A 121 -12.74 -16.16 -3.44
N LEU A 122 -11.68 -16.16 -4.25
CA LEU A 122 -11.69 -15.59 -5.58
C LEU A 122 -11.63 -16.69 -6.63
N PRO A 123 -12.35 -16.54 -7.76
CA PRO A 123 -12.35 -17.55 -8.81
C PRO A 123 -11.04 -17.57 -9.61
N GLY A 124 -10.67 -18.75 -10.10
CA GLY A 124 -9.60 -18.94 -11.07
C GLY A 124 -8.24 -18.46 -10.58
N ASP A 125 -7.58 -17.66 -11.40
CA ASP A 125 -6.26 -17.05 -11.18
C ASP A 125 -6.32 -15.60 -10.66
N GLY A 126 -7.48 -15.19 -10.16
CA GLY A 126 -7.70 -13.87 -9.55
C GLY A 126 -7.95 -12.74 -10.55
N VAL A 127 -8.28 -13.05 -11.81
CA VAL A 127 -8.61 -12.03 -12.84
C VAL A 127 -10.11 -11.88 -13.08
N ASP A 128 -10.91 -12.81 -12.56
CA ASP A 128 -12.37 -12.81 -12.67
C ASP A 128 -13.03 -12.31 -11.38
N ALA A 129 -14.12 -11.56 -11.53
CA ALA A 129 -14.89 -11.08 -10.39
C ALA A 129 -15.57 -12.23 -9.63
N PRO A 130 -15.47 -12.30 -8.30
CA PRO A 130 -16.20 -13.29 -7.52
C PRO A 130 -17.70 -13.03 -7.57
N LYS A 131 -18.48 -14.10 -7.54
CA LYS A 131 -19.95 -14.00 -7.45
C LYS A 131 -20.35 -13.47 -6.07
N PRO A 132 -21.16 -12.40 -5.99
CA PRO A 132 -21.65 -11.90 -4.71
C PRO A 132 -22.66 -12.87 -4.05
N PRO A 133 -22.69 -12.93 -2.69
CA PRO A 133 -21.73 -12.35 -1.78
C PRO A 133 -20.41 -13.10 -1.77
N ALA A 134 -19.30 -12.38 -1.63
CA ALA A 134 -17.99 -13.00 -1.45
C ALA A 134 -17.94 -13.78 -0.13
N ARG A 135 -17.16 -14.86 -0.12
CA ARG A 135 -17.02 -15.77 1.02
C ARG A 135 -15.58 -15.81 1.49
N LEU A 136 -15.41 -16.14 2.77
CA LEU A 136 -14.13 -16.53 3.34
C LEU A 136 -13.96 -18.04 3.26
N ILE A 137 -12.73 -18.43 2.98
CA ILE A 137 -12.28 -19.83 3.07
C ILE A 137 -11.04 -19.89 3.94
N SER A 138 -10.77 -21.06 4.51
CA SER A 138 -9.52 -21.31 5.25
C SER A 138 -8.31 -21.05 4.35
N ASN A 139 -7.27 -20.44 4.91
CA ASN A 139 -6.04 -20.13 4.19
C ASN A 139 -4.91 -21.13 4.53
N PRO A 140 -4.71 -22.18 3.73
CA PRO A 140 -3.62 -23.13 3.96
C PRO A 140 -2.23 -22.53 3.71
N TYR A 141 -2.18 -21.32 3.18
CA TYR A 141 -0.95 -20.57 2.86
C TYR A 141 -0.65 -19.46 3.87
N SER A 142 -1.39 -19.38 4.98
CA SER A 142 -1.02 -18.51 6.10
C SER A 142 0.36 -18.85 6.64
N ILE A 143 1.07 -17.87 7.19
CA ILE A 143 2.37 -18.04 7.83
C ILE A 143 2.27 -18.08 9.36
N LEU A 144 1.07 -18.26 9.90
CA LEU A 144 0.82 -18.30 11.34
C LEU A 144 1.49 -19.51 12.03
N ASP A 145 1.95 -20.49 11.30
CA ASP A 145 2.76 -21.59 11.83
C ASP A 145 4.19 -21.17 12.21
N VAL A 146 4.77 -20.15 11.56
CA VAL A 146 6.16 -19.70 11.80
C VAL A 146 6.26 -18.33 12.49
N THR A 147 5.26 -17.47 12.42
CA THR A 147 5.26 -16.14 13.06
C THR A 147 3.88 -15.78 13.60
N ASP A 148 3.82 -14.98 14.67
CA ASP A 148 2.59 -14.31 15.05
C ASP A 148 2.34 -13.11 14.16
N LEU A 149 1.06 -12.74 13.97
CA LEU A 149 0.66 -11.73 13.00
C LEU A 149 -0.09 -10.60 13.68
N VAL A 150 0.25 -9.36 13.34
CA VAL A 150 -0.44 -8.16 13.81
C VAL A 150 -0.80 -7.30 12.60
N PHE A 151 -2.08 -7.27 12.25
CA PHE A 151 -2.63 -6.42 11.18
C PHE A 151 -3.03 -5.09 11.77
N VAL A 152 -2.46 -4.00 11.27
CA VAL A 152 -2.62 -2.68 11.86
C VAL A 152 -3.27 -1.73 10.87
N ASP A 153 -4.36 -1.10 11.30
CA ASP A 153 -5.01 -0.04 10.54
C ASP A 153 -4.44 1.32 10.98
N PRO A 154 -3.71 2.05 10.13
CA PRO A 154 -3.25 3.39 10.45
C PRO A 154 -4.40 4.35 10.80
N VAL A 155 -4.14 5.41 11.54
CA VAL A 155 -5.18 6.37 11.96
C VAL A 155 -5.97 6.90 10.76
N SER A 156 -7.29 6.93 10.88
CA SER A 156 -8.31 7.24 9.87
C SER A 156 -8.59 6.13 8.86
N THR A 157 -7.97 4.96 8.98
CA THR A 157 -8.31 3.77 8.20
C THR A 157 -8.96 2.71 9.09
N GLY A 158 -9.59 1.70 8.51
CA GLY A 158 -10.31 0.68 9.25
C GLY A 158 -11.21 1.30 10.31
N TYR A 159 -11.07 0.85 11.54
CA TYR A 159 -11.73 1.45 12.71
C TYR A 159 -10.80 2.36 13.55
N SER A 160 -9.61 2.68 13.07
CA SER A 160 -8.69 3.59 13.76
C SER A 160 -9.14 5.03 13.66
N ARG A 161 -9.21 5.72 14.80
CA ARG A 161 -9.67 7.13 14.85
C ARG A 161 -8.78 7.96 15.76
N ALA A 162 -8.61 9.23 15.41
CA ALA A 162 -8.05 10.23 16.32
C ALA A 162 -9.00 10.45 17.49
N GLU A 163 -8.45 10.75 18.67
CA GLU A 163 -9.24 11.14 19.83
C GLU A 163 -9.95 12.49 19.62
N LYS A 164 -11.04 12.74 20.36
CA LYS A 164 -11.93 13.89 20.19
C LYS A 164 -11.19 15.24 20.15
N ASP A 165 -10.11 15.39 20.95
CA ASP A 165 -9.35 16.63 21.06
C ASP A 165 -8.09 16.65 20.19
N THR A 166 -7.93 15.68 19.28
CA THR A 166 -6.80 15.55 18.36
C THR A 166 -7.29 15.65 16.92
N LYS A 167 -6.69 16.52 16.12
CA LYS A 167 -7.04 16.63 14.71
C LYS A 167 -6.55 15.40 13.94
N PRO A 168 -7.37 14.73 13.14
CA PRO A 168 -6.93 13.59 12.32
C PRO A 168 -5.72 13.93 11.43
N SER A 169 -5.61 15.17 10.95
CA SER A 169 -4.47 15.64 10.14
C SER A 169 -3.12 15.57 10.85
N GLU A 170 -3.09 15.43 12.18
CA GLU A 170 -1.84 15.21 12.95
C GLU A 170 -1.22 13.81 12.70
N PHE A 171 -1.90 12.96 11.96
CA PHE A 171 -1.46 11.61 11.57
C PHE A 171 -1.31 11.45 10.05
N HIS A 172 -1.74 12.46 9.26
CA HIS A 172 -1.81 12.37 7.81
C HIS A 172 -0.58 12.95 7.14
N GLY A 173 0.54 12.25 7.24
CA GLY A 173 1.80 12.61 6.62
C GLY A 173 2.85 11.52 6.75
N VAL A 174 3.91 11.60 5.96
CA VAL A 174 4.97 10.56 5.95
C VAL A 174 5.62 10.41 7.31
N ARG A 175 6.02 11.54 7.93
CA ARG A 175 6.65 11.54 9.25
C ARG A 175 5.64 11.19 10.33
N GLU A 176 4.47 11.79 10.30
CA GLU A 176 3.39 11.63 11.27
C GLU A 176 2.89 10.17 11.30
N ASP A 177 2.82 9.52 10.13
CA ASP A 177 2.49 8.11 9.98
C ASP A 177 3.56 7.21 10.60
N VAL A 178 4.84 7.42 10.28
CA VAL A 178 5.96 6.66 10.85
C VAL A 178 6.03 6.82 12.37
N GLU A 179 5.88 8.04 12.89
CA GLU A 179 5.93 8.31 14.34
C GLU A 179 4.76 7.66 15.09
N SER A 180 3.53 7.76 14.55
CA SER A 180 2.34 7.21 15.20
C SER A 180 2.32 5.68 15.17
N ILE A 181 2.67 5.08 14.05
CA ILE A 181 2.76 3.62 13.94
C ILE A 181 3.97 3.08 14.73
N GLY A 182 5.06 3.83 14.81
CA GLY A 182 6.20 3.50 15.67
C GLY A 182 5.82 3.44 17.15
N ASP A 183 5.01 4.40 17.65
CA ASP A 183 4.48 4.36 19.01
C ASP A 183 3.52 3.18 19.22
N PHE A 184 2.67 2.87 18.22
CA PHE A 184 1.82 1.68 18.26
C PHE A 184 2.65 0.40 18.39
N VAL A 185 3.63 0.18 17.53
CA VAL A 185 4.48 -1.03 17.54
C VAL A 185 5.20 -1.17 18.89
N ARG A 186 5.81 -0.08 19.40
CA ARG A 186 6.46 -0.08 20.71
C ARG A 186 5.50 -0.46 21.83
N ARG A 187 4.31 0.13 21.86
CA ARG A 187 3.29 -0.15 22.91
C ARG A 187 2.81 -1.58 22.82
N TRP A 188 2.46 -2.05 21.63
CA TRP A 188 1.99 -3.42 21.43
C TRP A 188 3.05 -4.43 21.90
N VAL A 189 4.32 -4.23 21.52
CA VAL A 189 5.45 -5.08 21.93
C VAL A 189 5.61 -5.06 23.47
N THR A 190 5.39 -3.92 24.11
CA THR A 190 5.48 -3.79 25.57
C THR A 190 4.31 -4.46 26.29
N GLU A 191 3.08 -4.23 25.83
CA GLU A 191 1.85 -4.75 26.45
C GLU A 191 1.71 -6.27 26.30
N ASN A 192 2.38 -6.85 25.27
CA ASN A 192 2.36 -8.29 25.00
C ASN A 192 3.67 -9.00 25.38
N ASP A 193 4.59 -8.37 26.12
CA ASP A 193 5.87 -8.93 26.56
C ASP A 193 6.75 -9.49 25.42
N ARG A 194 6.76 -8.79 24.23
CA ARG A 194 7.43 -9.28 23.03
C ARG A 194 8.74 -8.56 22.69
N TRP A 195 9.39 -7.89 23.68
CA TRP A 195 10.67 -7.22 23.46
C TRP A 195 11.79 -8.16 23.00
N SER A 196 11.82 -9.39 23.50
CA SER A 196 12.82 -10.42 23.15
C SER A 196 12.50 -11.18 21.86
N SER A 197 11.27 -11.05 21.33
CA SER A 197 10.87 -11.73 20.10
C SER A 197 11.61 -11.20 18.88
N PRO A 198 11.96 -12.04 17.89
CA PRO A 198 12.32 -11.59 16.56
C PRO A 198 11.19 -10.76 15.94
N LYS A 199 11.52 -9.61 15.37
CA LYS A 199 10.53 -8.64 14.87
C LYS A 199 10.67 -8.44 13.38
N TYR A 200 9.52 -8.50 12.69
CA TYR A 200 9.42 -8.30 11.25
C TYR A 200 8.39 -7.22 10.94
N LEU A 201 8.65 -6.43 9.90
CA LEU A 201 7.68 -5.50 9.31
C LEU A 201 7.39 -5.94 7.88
N LEU A 202 6.12 -5.95 7.50
CA LEU A 202 5.70 -6.17 6.12
C LEU A 202 4.87 -4.99 5.66
N GLY A 203 5.28 -4.35 4.56
CA GLY A 203 4.59 -3.22 3.96
C GLY A 203 4.27 -3.46 2.49
N GLU A 204 2.99 -3.30 2.12
CA GLU A 204 2.54 -3.36 0.73
C GLU A 204 2.35 -1.94 0.19
N SER A 205 2.80 -1.69 -1.05
CA SER A 205 2.58 -0.41 -1.73
C SER A 205 3.24 0.78 -0.99
N TYR A 206 2.48 1.84 -0.67
CA TYR A 206 2.93 2.91 0.24
C TYR A 206 3.37 2.35 1.60
N GLY A 207 2.90 1.17 2.00
CA GLY A 207 3.40 0.45 3.18
C GLY A 207 4.92 0.23 3.15
N GLY A 208 5.54 0.16 1.97
CA GLY A 208 7.00 0.13 1.81
C GLY A 208 7.68 1.40 2.31
N ILE A 209 7.13 2.58 2.00
CA ILE A 209 7.56 3.87 2.57
C ILE A 209 7.44 3.83 4.10
N ARG A 210 6.31 3.34 4.62
CA ARG A 210 6.08 3.22 6.07
C ARG A 210 7.11 2.34 6.73
N VAL A 211 7.31 1.09 6.25
CA VAL A 211 8.24 0.16 6.90
C VAL A 211 9.70 0.55 6.73
N ALA A 212 10.08 1.23 5.65
CA ALA A 212 11.40 1.81 5.49
C ALA A 212 11.66 2.92 6.52
N GLY A 213 10.71 3.84 6.71
CA GLY A 213 10.78 4.85 7.75
C GLY A 213 10.75 4.26 9.17
N LEU A 214 9.87 3.28 9.42
CA LEU A 214 9.79 2.57 10.70
C LEU A 214 11.09 1.84 11.06
N SER A 215 11.79 1.28 10.09
CA SER A 215 13.03 0.54 10.33
C SER A 215 14.10 1.43 11.00
N GLU A 216 14.25 2.65 10.52
CA GLU A 216 15.16 3.64 11.10
C GLU A 216 14.59 4.23 12.38
N HIS A 217 13.30 4.58 12.41
CA HIS A 217 12.66 5.21 13.54
C HIS A 217 12.61 4.32 14.79
N LEU A 218 12.21 3.05 14.66
CA LEU A 218 12.18 2.12 15.80
C LEU A 218 13.56 1.90 16.41
N GLN A 219 14.57 1.78 15.55
CA GLN A 219 15.95 1.57 15.97
C GLN A 219 16.54 2.82 16.63
N SER A 220 16.38 3.98 16.01
CA SER A 220 16.99 5.23 16.51
C SER A 220 16.24 5.80 17.71
N ARG A 221 14.90 5.76 17.72
CA ARG A 221 14.08 6.38 18.78
C ARG A 221 13.89 5.46 19.99
N TYR A 222 13.75 4.15 19.79
CA TYR A 222 13.39 3.20 20.85
C TYR A 222 14.43 2.12 21.10
N GLY A 223 15.53 2.08 20.33
CA GLY A 223 16.51 0.99 20.40
C GLY A 223 15.94 -0.38 20.00
N MET A 224 14.81 -0.40 19.29
CA MET A 224 14.15 -1.61 18.84
C MET A 224 14.73 -2.08 17.51
N THR A 225 15.55 -3.12 17.55
CA THR A 225 16.12 -3.74 16.34
C THR A 225 15.14 -4.71 15.69
N LEU A 226 15.13 -4.71 14.37
CA LEU A 226 14.33 -5.62 13.54
C LEU A 226 15.20 -6.78 13.01
N ASN A 227 14.59 -7.92 12.80
CA ASN A 227 15.20 -9.08 12.15
C ASN A 227 15.00 -9.06 10.64
N GLY A 228 13.83 -8.54 10.18
CA GLY A 228 13.55 -8.46 8.76
C GLY A 228 12.50 -7.42 8.40
N VAL A 229 12.58 -6.97 7.15
CA VAL A 229 11.60 -6.10 6.49
C VAL A 229 11.18 -6.76 5.19
N VAL A 230 9.89 -6.82 4.94
CA VAL A 230 9.30 -7.30 3.68
C VAL A 230 8.69 -6.11 2.95
N LEU A 231 9.14 -5.90 1.72
CA LEU A 231 8.66 -4.89 0.79
C LEU A 231 7.82 -5.59 -0.30
N LEU A 232 6.50 -5.62 -0.13
CA LEU A 232 5.59 -6.30 -1.03
C LEU A 232 5.00 -5.28 -2.01
N SER A 233 5.22 -5.46 -3.33
CA SER A 233 4.72 -4.56 -4.37
C SER A 233 4.89 -3.10 -3.96
N SER A 234 6.09 -2.74 -3.54
CA SER A 234 6.38 -1.51 -2.79
C SER A 234 7.13 -0.48 -3.61
N LEU A 235 7.22 0.71 -3.06
CA LEU A 235 8.12 1.76 -3.55
C LEU A 235 8.91 2.37 -2.37
N LEU A 236 10.06 2.94 -2.67
CA LEU A 236 10.87 3.72 -1.72
C LEU A 236 11.06 5.16 -2.20
N ASP A 237 10.94 5.41 -3.51
CA ASP A 237 11.15 6.70 -4.17
C ASP A 237 9.95 7.04 -5.06
N PHE A 238 9.22 8.10 -4.74
CA PHE A 238 8.04 8.51 -5.50
C PHE A 238 8.35 9.03 -6.92
N ARG A 239 9.61 9.34 -7.26
CA ARG A 239 10.01 9.65 -8.65
C ARG A 239 9.76 8.48 -9.59
N THR A 240 9.74 7.26 -9.08
CA THR A 240 9.43 6.05 -9.86
C THR A 240 7.95 5.91 -10.24
N LEU A 241 7.06 6.69 -9.60
CA LEU A 241 5.61 6.64 -9.86
C LEU A 241 5.04 7.91 -10.47
N ARG A 242 5.63 9.05 -10.17
CA ARG A 242 5.09 10.35 -10.56
C ARG A 242 6.23 11.23 -11.09
N PRO A 243 6.18 11.64 -12.36
CA PRO A 243 7.18 12.56 -12.86
C PRO A 243 6.96 13.92 -12.21
N ALA A 244 8.03 14.52 -11.72
CA ALA A 244 8.08 15.97 -11.52
C ALA A 244 8.41 16.65 -12.88
N ASP A 245 8.15 17.95 -12.97
CA ASP A 245 8.53 18.71 -14.18
C ASP A 245 10.01 18.52 -14.49
N GLY A 246 10.31 18.02 -15.66
CA GLY A 246 11.67 17.70 -16.10
C GLY A 246 12.22 16.35 -15.66
N ASP A 247 11.52 15.58 -14.84
CA ASP A 247 11.91 14.21 -14.46
C ASP A 247 11.33 13.20 -15.45
N ALA A 248 12.16 12.28 -15.92
CA ALA A 248 11.80 11.26 -16.89
C ALA A 248 11.92 9.83 -16.36
N LEU A 249 12.34 9.65 -15.09
CA LEU A 249 12.63 8.34 -14.51
C LEU A 249 11.41 7.41 -14.57
N MET A 250 10.21 7.91 -14.25
CA MET A 250 8.98 7.12 -14.26
C MET A 250 8.80 6.40 -15.61
N TYR A 251 9.00 7.07 -16.75
CA TYR A 251 8.79 6.45 -18.06
C TYR A 251 9.72 5.27 -18.31
N SER A 252 10.96 5.36 -17.83
CA SER A 252 11.93 4.26 -17.92
C SER A 252 11.53 3.07 -17.05
N VAL A 253 11.19 3.29 -15.78
CA VAL A 253 10.92 2.18 -14.83
C VAL A 253 9.63 1.40 -15.13
N TYR A 254 8.67 1.96 -15.87
CA TYR A 254 7.47 1.25 -16.28
C TYR A 254 7.66 0.34 -17.50
N LEU A 255 8.68 0.57 -18.32
CA LEU A 255 8.83 -0.15 -19.59
C LEU A 255 8.97 -1.66 -19.45
N PRO A 256 9.73 -2.23 -18.50
CA PRO A 256 9.79 -3.68 -18.29
C PRO A 256 8.41 -4.29 -17.98
N THR A 257 7.62 -3.61 -17.14
CA THR A 257 6.25 -4.03 -16.82
C THR A 257 5.31 -3.94 -18.03
N PHE A 258 5.44 -2.89 -18.86
CA PHE A 258 4.66 -2.80 -20.11
C PHE A 258 4.94 -3.99 -21.03
N ALA A 259 6.20 -4.40 -21.15
CA ALA A 259 6.58 -5.58 -21.94
C ALA A 259 5.97 -6.88 -21.36
N ALA A 260 6.02 -7.06 -20.05
CA ALA A 260 5.42 -8.22 -19.37
C ALA A 260 3.90 -8.29 -19.60
N VAL A 261 3.21 -7.16 -19.45
CA VAL A 261 1.76 -7.06 -19.65
C VAL A 261 1.37 -7.28 -21.11
N ALA A 262 2.10 -6.66 -22.06
CA ALA A 262 1.85 -6.87 -23.48
C ALA A 262 2.07 -8.33 -23.89
N HIS A 263 3.08 -8.99 -23.34
CA HIS A 263 3.29 -10.43 -23.52
C HIS A 263 2.13 -11.26 -22.94
N TYR A 264 1.68 -11.00 -21.70
CA TYR A 264 0.56 -11.70 -21.08
C TYR A 264 -0.71 -11.66 -21.95
N HIS A 265 -1.01 -10.51 -22.55
CA HIS A 265 -2.15 -10.35 -23.46
C HIS A 265 -1.89 -10.82 -24.89
N GLY A 266 -0.79 -11.54 -25.14
CA GLY A 266 -0.47 -12.11 -26.46
C GLY A 266 -0.12 -11.09 -27.53
N LYS A 267 0.19 -9.85 -27.13
CA LYS A 267 0.57 -8.76 -28.07
C LYS A 267 2.05 -8.83 -28.43
N LEU A 268 2.89 -9.44 -27.61
CA LEU A 268 4.29 -9.73 -27.89
C LEU A 268 4.54 -11.23 -27.95
N LYS A 269 5.48 -11.64 -28.77
CA LYS A 269 5.93 -13.04 -28.93
C LYS A 269 7.33 -13.21 -28.35
N GLY A 270 7.64 -14.37 -27.82
CA GLY A 270 8.93 -14.71 -27.23
C GLY A 270 8.79 -15.17 -25.79
N GLU A 271 9.90 -15.38 -25.11
CA GLU A 271 9.92 -15.71 -23.69
C GLU A 271 9.76 -14.43 -22.86
N ARG A 272 8.88 -14.46 -21.84
CA ARG A 272 8.54 -13.30 -20.99
C ARG A 272 9.79 -12.67 -20.39
N ASP A 273 10.64 -13.50 -19.77
CA ASP A 273 11.82 -13.02 -19.03
C ASP A 273 12.85 -12.38 -19.95
N ASP A 274 12.98 -12.88 -21.19
CA ASP A 274 13.82 -12.26 -22.21
C ASP A 274 13.30 -10.90 -22.66
N LEU A 275 11.98 -10.74 -22.78
CA LEU A 275 11.33 -9.47 -23.12
C LEU A 275 11.50 -8.45 -21.99
N ILE A 276 11.28 -8.86 -20.74
CA ILE A 276 11.49 -8.01 -19.55
C ILE A 276 12.94 -7.54 -19.50
N LYS A 277 13.90 -8.45 -19.69
CA LYS A 277 15.32 -8.11 -19.72
C LYS A 277 15.69 -7.12 -20.83
N GLN A 278 15.21 -7.35 -22.04
CA GLN A 278 15.42 -6.42 -23.16
C GLN A 278 14.84 -5.04 -22.89
N ALA A 279 13.64 -5.02 -22.25
CA ALA A 279 12.99 -3.77 -21.87
C ALA A 279 13.76 -3.04 -20.77
N ASP A 280 14.30 -3.73 -19.76
CA ASP A 280 15.12 -3.15 -18.68
C ASP A 280 16.43 -2.57 -19.24
N GLU A 281 17.15 -3.32 -20.08
CA GLU A 281 18.37 -2.85 -20.74
C GLU A 281 18.11 -1.59 -21.57
N PHE A 282 17.02 -1.56 -22.33
CA PHE A 282 16.65 -0.40 -23.12
C PHE A 282 16.17 0.77 -22.25
N ALA A 283 15.39 0.51 -21.23
CA ALA A 283 14.83 1.50 -20.30
C ALA A 283 15.91 2.33 -19.58
N PHE A 284 16.96 1.66 -19.10
CA PHE A 284 18.09 2.32 -18.41
C PHE A 284 19.29 2.62 -19.32
N GLY A 285 19.17 2.37 -20.61
CA GLY A 285 20.14 2.70 -21.65
C GLY A 285 19.65 3.78 -22.60
N ASP A 286 19.44 3.41 -23.87
CA ASP A 286 19.10 4.34 -24.96
C ASP A 286 17.83 5.15 -24.69
N TYR A 287 16.81 4.56 -24.07
CA TYR A 287 15.56 5.25 -23.77
C TYR A 287 15.75 6.36 -22.72
N ALA A 288 16.44 6.06 -21.60
CA ALA A 288 16.76 7.08 -20.60
C ALA A 288 17.59 8.24 -21.19
N LEU A 289 18.57 7.92 -22.03
CA LEU A 289 19.38 8.94 -22.70
C LEU A 289 18.55 9.80 -23.67
N ALA A 290 17.63 9.19 -24.41
CA ALA A 290 16.71 9.92 -25.30
C ALA A 290 15.80 10.87 -24.50
N LEU A 291 15.23 10.41 -23.40
CA LEU A 291 14.39 11.23 -22.51
C LEU A 291 15.17 12.42 -21.92
N LEU A 292 16.43 12.21 -21.51
CA LEU A 292 17.30 13.26 -20.96
C LEU A 292 17.66 14.33 -22.00
N LYS A 293 17.73 14.00 -23.30
CA LYS A 293 17.94 14.96 -24.38
C LYS A 293 16.77 15.93 -24.54
N GLY A 294 15.54 15.51 -24.17
CA GLY A 294 14.36 16.33 -24.35
C GLY A 294 14.24 16.91 -25.78
N ASN A 295 14.10 18.22 -25.90
CA ASN A 295 13.98 18.89 -27.20
C ASN A 295 15.29 18.89 -28.04
N ALA A 296 16.41 18.45 -27.49
CA ALA A 296 17.68 18.34 -28.21
C ALA A 296 17.85 16.99 -28.95
N ILE A 297 16.89 16.06 -28.83
CA ILE A 297 16.91 14.80 -29.57
C ILE A 297 16.70 15.06 -31.09
N SER A 298 17.46 14.40 -31.95
CA SER A 298 17.22 14.47 -33.37
C SER A 298 15.95 13.71 -33.78
N SER A 299 15.30 14.14 -34.89
CA SER A 299 14.11 13.43 -35.39
C SER A 299 14.39 11.96 -35.74
N GLU A 300 15.58 11.68 -36.29
CA GLU A 300 16.00 10.30 -36.61
C GLU A 300 16.15 9.43 -35.34
N GLU A 301 16.81 9.97 -34.32
CA GLU A 301 16.97 9.26 -33.03
C GLU A 301 15.62 9.07 -32.34
N LYS A 302 14.75 10.10 -32.32
CA LYS A 302 13.40 10.02 -31.76
C LYS A 302 12.58 8.90 -32.44
N GLN A 303 12.66 8.82 -33.78
CA GLN A 303 11.99 7.78 -34.57
C GLN A 303 12.53 6.38 -34.23
N LYS A 304 13.84 6.21 -34.09
CA LYS A 304 14.47 4.94 -33.72
C LYS A 304 14.00 4.48 -32.34
N VAL A 305 13.98 5.38 -31.36
CA VAL A 305 13.52 5.10 -30.00
C VAL A 305 12.03 4.76 -29.96
N ALA A 306 11.18 5.53 -30.68
CA ALA A 306 9.75 5.25 -30.76
C ALA A 306 9.47 3.86 -31.37
N LYS A 307 10.21 3.47 -32.40
CA LYS A 307 10.09 2.14 -32.99
C LYS A 307 10.46 1.06 -31.99
N ARG A 308 11.55 1.23 -31.22
CA ARG A 308 11.94 0.25 -30.21
C ARG A 308 10.93 0.16 -29.05
N LEU A 309 10.37 1.29 -28.63
CA LEU A 309 9.25 1.30 -27.66
C LEU A 309 8.04 0.54 -28.21
N SER A 310 7.66 0.76 -29.48
CA SER A 310 6.57 0.02 -30.13
C SER A 310 6.81 -1.49 -30.13
N GLU A 311 8.03 -1.94 -30.41
CA GLU A 311 8.42 -3.36 -30.37
C GLU A 311 8.32 -3.98 -28.96
N LEU A 312 8.49 -3.19 -27.89
CA LEU A 312 8.46 -3.63 -26.50
C LEU A 312 7.10 -3.42 -25.82
N THR A 313 6.22 -2.60 -26.37
CA THR A 313 4.91 -2.28 -25.78
C THR A 313 3.73 -2.74 -26.64
N SER A 314 4.00 -3.07 -27.91
CA SER A 314 2.96 -3.33 -28.94
C SER A 314 2.06 -2.12 -29.25
N LEU A 315 2.45 -0.90 -28.87
CA LEU A 315 1.71 0.31 -29.19
C LEU A 315 2.18 0.92 -30.52
N ASP A 316 1.30 1.71 -31.13
CA ASP A 316 1.59 2.37 -32.39
C ASP A 316 2.76 3.36 -32.28
N THR A 317 3.69 3.32 -33.25
CA THR A 317 4.88 4.17 -33.27
C THR A 317 4.53 5.66 -33.36
N GLN A 318 3.47 6.03 -34.09
CA GLN A 318 3.06 7.42 -34.22
C GLN A 318 2.50 7.94 -32.87
N LEU A 319 1.72 7.15 -32.20
CA LEU A 319 1.27 7.49 -30.83
C LEU A 319 2.46 7.79 -29.91
N LEU A 320 3.51 6.95 -29.93
CA LEU A 320 4.70 7.15 -29.10
C LEU A 320 5.48 8.41 -29.46
N LEU A 321 5.50 8.79 -30.75
CA LEU A 321 6.06 10.05 -31.20
C LEU A 321 5.24 11.27 -30.77
N ASP A 322 3.90 11.15 -30.82
CA ASP A 322 2.95 12.20 -30.39
C ASP A 322 3.00 12.42 -28.86
N LEU A 323 3.34 11.40 -28.10
CA LEU A 323 3.60 11.46 -26.65
C LEU A 323 5.03 11.94 -26.32
N ASP A 324 5.83 12.39 -27.27
CA ASP A 324 7.23 12.73 -27.05
C ASP A 324 8.02 11.63 -26.32
N LEU A 325 7.76 10.38 -26.66
CA LEU A 325 8.32 9.16 -26.06
C LEU A 325 7.94 8.97 -24.58
N ARG A 326 7.02 9.76 -24.03
CA ARG A 326 6.62 9.77 -22.60
C ARG A 326 5.33 8.99 -22.38
N LEU A 327 5.43 7.67 -22.48
CA LEU A 327 4.31 6.76 -22.25
C LEU A 327 4.09 6.58 -20.74
N ASP A 328 3.01 7.14 -20.20
CA ASP A 328 2.59 6.91 -18.83
C ASP A 328 1.73 5.64 -18.68
N PRO A 329 1.66 5.06 -17.46
CA PRO A 329 0.93 3.81 -17.24
C PRO A 329 -0.57 3.91 -17.49
N SER A 330 -1.20 5.07 -17.31
CA SER A 330 -2.63 5.22 -17.56
C SER A 330 -2.92 5.24 -19.08
N ARG A 331 -2.05 5.88 -19.85
CA ARG A 331 -2.14 5.82 -21.32
C ARG A 331 -1.91 4.40 -21.83
N PHE A 332 -0.90 3.70 -21.34
CA PHE A 332 -0.65 2.30 -21.69
C PHE A 332 -1.88 1.42 -21.40
N ARG A 333 -2.52 1.57 -20.24
CA ARG A 333 -3.72 0.83 -19.86
C ARG A 333 -4.88 1.03 -20.84
N ALA A 334 -5.07 2.24 -21.33
CA ALA A 334 -6.11 2.56 -22.30
C ALA A 334 -5.81 2.02 -23.69
N GLU A 335 -4.53 2.02 -24.09
CA GLU A 335 -4.13 1.74 -25.48
C GLU A 335 -3.95 0.25 -25.79
N LEU A 336 -3.42 -0.54 -24.85
CA LEU A 336 -2.99 -1.91 -25.13
C LEU A 336 -4.08 -2.79 -25.75
N LEU A 337 -5.30 -2.70 -25.24
CA LEU A 337 -6.45 -3.48 -25.70
C LEU A 337 -7.57 -2.60 -26.28
N ARG A 338 -7.26 -1.39 -26.70
CA ARG A 338 -8.24 -0.43 -27.27
C ARG A 338 -9.03 -1.03 -28.44
N SER A 339 -8.36 -1.76 -29.34
CA SER A 339 -9.00 -2.40 -30.49
C SER A 339 -10.00 -3.51 -30.10
N GLU A 340 -9.92 -3.99 -28.86
CA GLU A 340 -10.85 -4.98 -28.27
C GLU A 340 -11.94 -4.32 -27.43
N GLY A 341 -11.96 -2.99 -27.32
CA GLY A 341 -12.88 -2.23 -26.46
C GLY A 341 -12.63 -2.46 -24.96
N LYS A 342 -11.40 -2.78 -24.55
CA LYS A 342 -11.03 -3.10 -23.17
C LYS A 342 -9.96 -2.18 -22.62
N THR A 343 -9.94 -2.04 -21.30
CA THR A 343 -8.84 -1.46 -20.53
C THR A 343 -8.26 -2.50 -19.57
N VAL A 344 -6.95 -2.41 -19.30
CA VAL A 344 -6.30 -3.29 -18.32
C VAL A 344 -6.26 -2.66 -16.94
N GLY A 345 -6.15 -3.49 -15.91
CA GLY A 345 -6.06 -3.08 -14.52
C GLY A 345 -4.79 -2.31 -14.20
N ARG A 346 -4.85 -1.47 -13.16
CA ARG A 346 -3.67 -0.79 -12.61
C ARG A 346 -2.98 -1.63 -11.54
N PHE A 347 -3.76 -2.23 -10.64
CA PHE A 347 -3.19 -3.12 -9.62
C PHE A 347 -2.78 -4.46 -10.23
N ASP A 348 -3.57 -4.99 -11.14
CA ASP A 348 -3.20 -6.20 -11.87
C ASP A 348 -3.57 -6.04 -13.34
N ALA A 349 -2.56 -5.82 -14.16
CA ALA A 349 -2.76 -5.59 -15.59
C ALA A 349 -3.12 -6.86 -16.39
N ARG A 350 -3.20 -8.03 -15.74
CA ARG A 350 -3.79 -9.24 -16.32
C ARG A 350 -5.32 -9.10 -16.41
N VAL A 351 -5.94 -8.36 -15.50
CA VAL A 351 -7.38 -8.06 -15.52
C VAL A 351 -7.70 -7.11 -16.65
N ALA A 352 -8.57 -7.52 -17.56
CA ALA A 352 -8.97 -6.73 -18.72
C ALA A 352 -10.49 -6.75 -18.89
N TRP A 353 -11.16 -5.62 -18.61
CA TRP A 353 -12.61 -5.48 -18.71
C TRP A 353 -12.99 -4.41 -19.74
N PRO A 354 -14.28 -4.37 -20.16
CA PRO A 354 -14.74 -3.38 -21.12
C PRO A 354 -14.40 -1.96 -20.70
N SER A 355 -13.82 -1.15 -21.60
CA SER A 355 -13.66 0.29 -21.40
C SER A 355 -15.01 0.98 -21.47
N GLU A 356 -15.19 2.10 -20.76
CA GLU A 356 -16.40 2.93 -20.87
C GLU A 356 -16.52 3.52 -22.27
N SER A 357 -15.41 4.01 -22.82
CA SER A 357 -15.30 4.48 -24.20
C SER A 357 -13.96 4.10 -24.81
N ALA A 358 -13.97 3.54 -26.00
CA ALA A 358 -12.75 3.29 -26.77
C ALA A 358 -12.07 4.57 -27.28
N ALA A 359 -12.72 5.72 -27.18
CA ALA A 359 -12.17 7.02 -27.55
C ALA A 359 -11.38 7.71 -26.42
N ASP A 360 -11.51 7.21 -25.19
CA ASP A 360 -10.86 7.83 -24.04
C ASP A 360 -9.35 7.63 -24.05
N ASP A 361 -8.61 8.69 -23.74
CA ASP A 361 -7.16 8.65 -23.63
C ASP A 361 -6.67 7.98 -22.34
N TYR A 362 -7.53 7.95 -21.32
CA TYR A 362 -7.24 7.39 -19.99
C TYR A 362 -8.43 6.57 -19.51
N PRO A 363 -8.21 5.47 -18.78
CA PRO A 363 -9.29 4.68 -18.21
C PRO A 363 -10.10 5.47 -17.20
N SER A 364 -11.42 5.41 -17.27
CA SER A 364 -12.35 6.03 -16.31
C SER A 364 -12.39 5.28 -14.97
N TYR A 365 -11.96 4.02 -14.94
CA TYR A 365 -11.93 3.16 -13.75
C TYR A 365 -10.79 2.16 -13.77
N ASP A 366 -10.63 1.44 -12.68
CA ASP A 366 -9.65 0.35 -12.56
C ASP A 366 -10.38 -0.99 -12.39
N PRO A 367 -10.38 -1.87 -13.41
CA PRO A 367 -11.06 -3.16 -13.33
C PRO A 367 -10.48 -4.08 -12.23
N SER A 368 -9.17 -4.04 -11.97
CA SER A 368 -8.55 -4.86 -10.93
C SER A 368 -8.95 -4.41 -9.52
N PHE A 369 -9.12 -3.09 -9.29
CA PHE A 369 -9.67 -2.58 -8.05
C PHE A 369 -11.14 -2.95 -7.89
N SER A 370 -11.94 -2.78 -8.95
CA SER A 370 -13.38 -3.11 -8.95
C SER A 370 -13.64 -4.58 -8.65
N LEU A 371 -12.79 -5.47 -9.14
CA LEU A 371 -12.82 -6.91 -8.88
C LEU A 371 -12.70 -7.23 -7.39
N ALA A 372 -11.76 -6.58 -6.69
CA ALA A 372 -11.38 -6.94 -5.33
C ALA A 372 -12.18 -6.16 -4.26
N PHE A 373 -12.46 -4.87 -4.49
CA PHE A 373 -12.95 -3.95 -3.44
C PHE A 373 -14.22 -4.43 -2.76
N GLY A 374 -15.26 -4.79 -3.51
CA GLY A 374 -16.56 -5.24 -2.96
C GLY A 374 -16.45 -6.58 -2.23
N ALA A 375 -15.60 -7.48 -2.74
CA ALA A 375 -15.36 -8.79 -2.15
C ALA A 375 -14.69 -8.69 -0.77
N TYR A 376 -13.61 -7.91 -0.69
CA TYR A 376 -12.90 -7.70 0.56
C TYR A 376 -13.71 -6.88 1.58
N SER A 377 -14.51 -5.91 1.11
CA SER A 377 -15.41 -5.15 1.99
C SER A 377 -16.43 -6.06 2.67
N THR A 378 -17.12 -6.89 1.88
CA THR A 378 -18.10 -7.83 2.39
C THR A 378 -17.46 -8.85 3.34
N ALA A 379 -16.36 -9.45 2.92
CA ALA A 379 -15.67 -10.47 3.69
C ALA A 379 -15.15 -9.93 5.03
N MET A 380 -14.56 -8.73 5.05
CA MET A 380 -14.01 -8.14 6.28
C MET A 380 -15.09 -7.79 7.28
N LEU A 381 -16.20 -7.17 6.84
CA LEU A 381 -17.28 -6.80 7.75
C LEU A 381 -17.98 -8.03 8.34
N SER A 382 -18.26 -9.05 7.52
CA SER A 382 -18.80 -10.33 8.00
C SER A 382 -17.83 -11.01 8.97
N TYR A 383 -16.53 -11.03 8.67
CA TYR A 383 -15.52 -11.63 9.52
C TYR A 383 -15.41 -10.95 10.89
N LEU A 384 -15.39 -9.63 10.91
CA LEU A 384 -15.31 -8.84 12.15
C LEU A 384 -16.53 -9.10 13.05
N SER A 385 -17.75 -9.09 12.49
CA SER A 385 -18.98 -9.23 13.27
C SER A 385 -19.27 -10.68 13.65
N GLU A 386 -19.22 -11.61 12.69
CA GLU A 386 -19.69 -12.98 12.89
C GLU A 386 -18.64 -13.88 13.56
N GLU A 387 -17.36 -13.75 13.15
CA GLU A 387 -16.30 -14.63 13.63
C GLU A 387 -15.51 -14.01 14.78
N LEU A 388 -15.13 -12.73 14.66
CA LEU A 388 -14.34 -12.05 15.67
C LEU A 388 -15.18 -11.42 16.78
N GLY A 389 -16.49 -11.20 16.53
CA GLY A 389 -17.41 -10.63 17.51
C GLY A 389 -17.14 -9.16 17.82
N TRP A 390 -16.60 -8.42 16.84
CA TRP A 390 -16.36 -6.97 16.95
C TRP A 390 -17.51 -6.21 16.31
N GLU A 391 -18.19 -5.40 17.10
CA GLU A 391 -19.30 -4.55 16.66
C GLU A 391 -18.92 -3.07 16.79
N GLU A 392 -19.05 -2.32 15.71
CA GLU A 392 -18.82 -0.89 15.69
C GLU A 392 -19.73 -0.21 14.65
N GLU A 393 -20.43 0.87 15.03
CA GLU A 393 -21.33 1.61 14.13
C GLU A 393 -20.57 2.45 13.09
N ALA A 394 -19.32 2.82 13.37
CA ALA A 394 -18.50 3.59 12.44
C ALA A 394 -18.21 2.80 11.16
N PRO A 395 -18.13 3.44 9.99
CA PRO A 395 -17.69 2.77 8.77
C PRO A 395 -16.27 2.22 8.90
N TYR A 396 -16.05 0.97 8.46
CA TYR A 396 -14.71 0.42 8.28
C TYR A 396 -14.10 0.97 7.00
N GLU A 397 -13.12 1.85 7.14
CA GLU A 397 -12.48 2.56 6.02
C GLU A 397 -11.41 1.67 5.35
N ILE A 398 -11.79 0.91 4.34
CA ILE A 398 -10.89 -0.01 3.65
C ILE A 398 -9.81 0.74 2.87
N LEU A 399 -10.22 1.68 2.02
CA LEU A 399 -9.37 2.61 1.30
C LEU A 399 -10.08 3.96 1.23
N THR A 400 -9.54 4.96 1.91
CA THR A 400 -10.23 6.23 2.11
C THR A 400 -9.41 7.43 1.63
N GLY A 401 -10.11 8.41 1.05
CA GLY A 401 -9.55 9.73 0.74
C GLY A 401 -9.51 10.69 1.93
N LYS A 402 -10.05 10.33 3.10
CA LYS A 402 -10.13 11.20 4.29
C LYS A 402 -8.77 11.57 4.88
N VAL A 403 -7.71 10.86 4.49
CA VAL A 403 -6.34 11.15 4.88
C VAL A 403 -5.72 12.32 4.08
N HIS A 404 -6.42 12.83 3.08
CA HIS A 404 -5.94 13.94 2.29
C HIS A 404 -6.43 15.31 2.82
N PRO A 405 -5.62 16.39 2.67
CA PRO A 405 -4.30 16.40 2.03
C PRO A 405 -3.25 15.68 2.88
N TRP A 406 -2.49 14.76 2.25
CA TRP A 406 -1.39 14.07 2.90
C TRP A 406 -0.15 14.96 2.96
N ASN A 407 0.48 15.09 4.14
CA ASN A 407 1.73 15.80 4.29
C ASN A 407 2.90 14.93 3.80
N TRP A 408 3.39 15.22 2.60
CA TRP A 408 4.50 14.48 2.02
C TRP A 408 5.85 14.83 2.66
N SER A 409 5.93 15.87 3.47
CA SER A 409 7.17 16.35 4.17
C SER A 409 8.36 16.59 3.21
N ALA A 410 8.07 16.88 1.94
CA ALA A 410 9.04 16.95 0.85
C ALA A 410 9.07 18.35 0.25
N ASN A 411 9.58 19.33 1.00
CA ASN A 411 9.75 20.71 0.51
C ASN A 411 10.84 20.77 -0.56
N ASN A 412 10.47 21.18 -1.79
CA ASN A 412 11.36 21.25 -2.96
C ASN A 412 12.05 19.92 -3.31
N SER A 413 11.47 18.79 -2.91
CA SER A 413 11.98 17.45 -3.19
C SER A 413 10.82 16.46 -3.37
N VAL A 414 11.13 15.21 -3.66
CA VAL A 414 10.18 14.11 -3.74
C VAL A 414 10.47 13.12 -2.61
N VAL A 415 9.41 12.51 -2.04
CA VAL A 415 9.56 11.51 -0.98
C VAL A 415 10.41 10.36 -1.46
N ASN A 416 11.48 10.09 -0.70
CA ASN A 416 12.36 8.95 -0.90
C ASN A 416 12.87 8.50 0.47
N LEU A 417 12.53 7.29 0.88
CA LEU A 417 12.95 6.68 2.15
C LEU A 417 13.94 5.51 1.96
N SER A 418 14.53 5.36 0.78
CA SER A 418 15.59 4.37 0.56
C SER A 418 16.79 4.58 1.49
N GLY A 419 17.14 5.84 1.76
CA GLY A 419 18.20 6.21 2.70
C GLY A 419 17.90 5.81 4.15
N ASN A 420 16.63 5.88 4.59
CA ASN A 420 16.23 5.41 5.93
C ASN A 420 16.42 3.89 6.07
N LEU A 421 16.01 3.13 5.06
CA LEU A 421 16.20 1.68 5.04
C LEU A 421 17.69 1.33 5.00
N ALA A 422 18.47 1.99 4.12
CA ALA A 422 19.91 1.78 4.02
C ALA A 422 20.62 2.10 5.36
N LYS A 423 20.23 3.19 6.04
CA LYS A 423 20.74 3.53 7.37
C LYS A 423 20.39 2.45 8.39
N ALA A 424 19.15 1.99 8.45
CA ALA A 424 18.74 0.92 9.36
C ALA A 424 19.55 -0.37 9.13
N MET A 425 19.76 -0.75 7.86
CA MET A 425 20.57 -1.92 7.49
C MET A 425 22.05 -1.78 7.79
N ARG A 426 22.61 -0.55 7.69
CA ARG A 426 24.00 -0.28 8.04
C ARG A 426 24.23 -0.36 9.55
N ASP A 427 23.29 0.24 10.31
CA ASP A 427 23.39 0.33 11.77
C ASP A 427 22.97 -1.01 12.45
N ASN A 428 22.27 -1.90 11.73
CA ASN A 428 21.93 -3.27 12.13
C ASN A 428 22.42 -4.28 11.07
N PRO A 429 23.61 -4.91 11.27
CA PRO A 429 24.18 -5.84 10.30
C PRO A 429 23.40 -7.16 10.14
N TYR A 430 22.41 -7.41 10.99
CA TYR A 430 21.56 -8.60 10.96
C TYR A 430 20.18 -8.34 10.32
N LEU A 431 19.86 -7.08 10.01
CA LEU A 431 18.61 -6.75 9.33
C LEU A 431 18.63 -7.27 7.89
N LYS A 432 17.70 -8.16 7.57
CA LYS A 432 17.45 -8.68 6.21
C LYS A 432 16.26 -7.98 5.57
N VAL A 433 16.23 -7.94 4.25
CA VAL A 433 15.13 -7.37 3.46
C VAL A 433 14.70 -8.39 2.41
N LEU A 434 13.39 -8.65 2.32
CA LEU A 434 12.78 -9.42 1.23
C LEU A 434 11.93 -8.47 0.37
N VAL A 435 12.21 -8.44 -0.92
CA VAL A 435 11.44 -7.69 -1.92
C VAL A 435 10.60 -8.68 -2.72
N MET A 436 9.27 -8.50 -2.71
CA MET A 436 8.30 -9.36 -3.37
C MET A 436 7.55 -8.54 -4.41
N GLU A 437 7.66 -8.90 -5.70
CA GLU A 437 7.23 -8.05 -6.83
C GLU A 437 6.34 -8.81 -7.80
N GLY A 438 5.22 -8.23 -8.21
CA GLY A 438 4.37 -8.76 -9.28
C GLY A 438 4.76 -8.22 -10.65
N ALA A 439 5.03 -9.10 -11.63
CA ALA A 439 5.48 -8.72 -12.98
C ALA A 439 4.48 -7.84 -13.75
N CYS A 440 3.18 -7.95 -13.43
CA CYS A 440 2.10 -7.21 -14.08
C CYS A 440 1.55 -6.04 -13.22
N ASP A 441 2.36 -5.52 -12.29
CA ASP A 441 2.01 -4.41 -11.39
C ASP A 441 2.25 -3.04 -12.06
N LEU A 442 1.16 -2.35 -12.43
CA LEU A 442 1.19 -0.97 -12.93
C LEU A 442 0.92 0.07 -11.83
N ALA A 443 0.78 -0.35 -10.57
CA ALA A 443 0.68 0.56 -9.44
C ALA A 443 2.06 0.92 -8.87
N THR A 444 2.94 -0.09 -8.73
CA THR A 444 4.32 0.04 -8.25
C THR A 444 5.21 -0.90 -9.07
N PRO A 445 5.71 -0.47 -10.24
CA PRO A 445 6.41 -1.35 -11.16
C PRO A 445 7.71 -1.90 -10.54
N PRO A 446 8.02 -3.21 -10.71
CA PRO A 446 9.21 -3.85 -10.16
C PRO A 446 10.52 -3.08 -10.40
N ALA A 447 10.75 -2.55 -11.59
CA ALA A 447 11.96 -1.80 -11.88
C ALA A 447 12.09 -0.50 -11.04
N GLY A 448 10.99 0.01 -10.45
CA GLY A 448 11.00 1.18 -9.58
C GLY A 448 11.65 0.90 -8.22
N ILE A 449 11.28 -0.18 -7.54
CA ILE A 449 11.91 -0.57 -6.28
C ILE A 449 13.34 -1.04 -6.51
N GLN A 450 13.60 -1.75 -7.61
CA GLN A 450 14.96 -2.18 -7.98
C GLN A 450 15.87 -0.98 -8.25
N TYR A 451 15.38 0.05 -8.94
CA TYR A 451 16.09 1.32 -9.08
C TYR A 451 16.40 1.93 -7.72
N SER A 452 15.43 2.02 -6.82
CA SER A 452 15.61 2.60 -5.49
C SER A 452 16.70 1.87 -4.69
N ILE A 453 16.74 0.53 -4.76
CA ILE A 453 17.77 -0.28 -4.12
C ILE A 453 19.15 -0.03 -4.75
N ARG A 454 19.24 0.04 -6.07
CA ARG A 454 20.50 0.37 -6.79
C ARG A 454 21.07 1.74 -6.40
N GLN A 455 20.21 2.65 -5.92
CA GLN A 455 20.62 4.00 -5.48
C GLN A 455 21.02 4.05 -3.99
N MET A 456 20.96 2.95 -3.23
CA MET A 456 21.46 2.90 -1.84
C MET A 456 22.99 2.80 -1.80
N THR A 457 23.68 3.79 -2.39
CA THR A 457 25.15 3.78 -2.57
C THR A 457 25.94 3.84 -1.27
N GLU A 458 25.31 4.26 -0.17
CA GLU A 458 25.90 4.23 1.17
C GLU A 458 25.86 2.85 1.85
N LEU A 459 25.12 1.87 1.27
CA LEU A 459 25.05 0.53 1.79
C LEU A 459 26.21 -0.31 1.19
N PRO A 460 27.08 -0.93 2.04
CA PRO A 460 28.17 -1.73 1.54
C PRO A 460 27.65 -2.99 0.83
N GLU A 461 28.49 -3.61 0.00
CA GLU A 461 28.14 -4.83 -0.75
C GLU A 461 27.58 -5.95 0.15
N SER A 462 28.15 -6.12 1.35
CA SER A 462 27.64 -7.07 2.35
C SER A 462 26.23 -6.74 2.82
N GLY A 463 25.84 -5.47 2.81
CA GLY A 463 24.48 -5.00 3.07
C GLY A 463 23.55 -5.33 1.91
N LEU A 464 23.98 -5.09 0.67
CA LEU A 464 23.19 -5.42 -0.52
C LEU A 464 22.90 -6.93 -0.64
N LYS A 465 23.83 -7.78 -0.22
CA LYS A 465 23.64 -9.25 -0.18
C LYS A 465 22.57 -9.72 0.82
N ARG A 466 22.12 -8.86 1.72
CA ARG A 466 21.02 -9.14 2.66
C ARG A 466 19.65 -8.68 2.13
N ILE A 467 19.60 -8.20 0.90
CA ILE A 467 18.36 -7.88 0.18
C ILE A 467 18.09 -9.03 -0.79
N GLU A 468 17.10 -9.83 -0.45
CA GLU A 468 16.60 -10.91 -1.29
C GLU A 468 15.44 -10.39 -2.14
N ARG A 469 15.26 -10.97 -3.33
CA ARG A 469 14.22 -10.54 -4.26
C ARG A 469 13.53 -11.74 -4.88
N THR A 470 12.21 -11.69 -4.96
CA THR A 470 11.39 -12.70 -5.61
C THR A 470 10.30 -12.04 -6.46
N GLU A 471 10.03 -12.62 -7.63
CA GLU A 471 9.05 -12.13 -8.59
C GLU A 471 7.90 -13.13 -8.75
N TYR A 472 6.70 -12.61 -9.00
CA TYR A 472 5.43 -13.34 -9.18
C TYR A 472 4.82 -12.97 -10.51
N ASP A 473 3.95 -13.85 -11.04
CA ASP A 473 3.36 -13.69 -12.38
C ASP A 473 2.26 -12.64 -12.43
N ALA A 474 1.57 -12.41 -11.29
CA ALA A 474 0.45 -11.48 -11.21
C ALA A 474 0.90 -10.01 -11.01
N GLY A 475 -0.03 -9.16 -10.58
CA GLY A 475 0.20 -7.72 -10.36
C GLY A 475 0.47 -7.36 -8.91
N HIS A 476 -0.02 -6.19 -8.49
CA HIS A 476 0.20 -5.57 -7.17
C HIS A 476 -0.21 -6.46 -6.00
N MET A 477 -1.37 -7.08 -6.13
CA MET A 477 -1.89 -8.05 -5.18
C MET A 477 -1.67 -9.46 -5.75
N PHE A 478 -0.42 -9.84 -6.03
CA PHE A 478 -0.08 -11.10 -6.69
C PHE A 478 -0.64 -12.33 -5.95
N TYR A 479 -0.88 -12.21 -4.65
CA TYR A 479 -1.47 -13.25 -3.83
C TYR A 479 -2.94 -13.58 -4.17
N LEU A 480 -3.59 -12.80 -5.04
CA LEU A 480 -4.89 -13.16 -5.63
C LEU A 480 -4.77 -14.31 -6.64
N ASN A 481 -3.57 -14.55 -7.18
CA ASN A 481 -3.23 -15.68 -8.02
C ASN A 481 -2.79 -16.87 -7.14
N PRO A 482 -3.53 -18.01 -7.12
CA PRO A 482 -3.22 -19.11 -6.21
C PRO A 482 -1.80 -19.69 -6.33
N PRO A 483 -1.18 -19.85 -7.52
CA PRO A 483 0.22 -20.26 -7.63
C PRO A 483 1.18 -19.29 -6.96
N ASP A 484 0.97 -17.98 -7.14
CA ASP A 484 1.79 -16.93 -6.54
C ASP A 484 1.60 -16.86 -5.02
N LEU A 485 0.37 -17.02 -4.53
CA LEU A 485 0.08 -17.11 -3.11
C LEU A 485 0.82 -18.29 -2.46
N LYS A 486 0.81 -19.45 -3.11
CA LYS A 486 1.54 -20.62 -2.63
C LYS A 486 3.05 -20.38 -2.61
N LYS A 487 3.61 -19.81 -3.68
CA LYS A 487 5.03 -19.46 -3.77
C LYS A 487 5.42 -18.45 -2.72
N SER A 488 4.61 -17.39 -2.52
CA SER A 488 4.89 -16.34 -1.56
C SER A 488 4.93 -16.82 -0.11
N ARG A 489 4.10 -17.83 0.24
CA ARG A 489 4.23 -18.49 1.54
C ARG A 489 5.61 -19.12 1.70
N THR A 490 6.07 -19.89 0.70
CA THR A 490 7.40 -20.53 0.76
C THR A 490 8.48 -19.49 0.96
N ASP A 491 8.49 -18.44 0.14
CA ASP A 491 9.49 -17.37 0.19
C ASP A 491 9.49 -16.66 1.57
N LEU A 492 8.31 -16.40 2.15
CA LEU A 492 8.19 -15.78 3.48
C LEU A 492 8.65 -16.73 4.61
N VAL A 493 8.29 -18.00 4.53
CA VAL A 493 8.71 -19.00 5.54
C VAL A 493 10.24 -19.13 5.52
N ASP A 494 10.83 -19.25 4.35
CA ASP A 494 12.28 -19.36 4.18
C ASP A 494 12.98 -18.09 4.73
N PHE A 495 12.44 -16.90 4.43
CA PHE A 495 12.99 -15.63 4.91
C PHE A 495 12.93 -15.49 6.43
N ILE A 496 11.81 -15.91 7.07
CA ILE A 496 11.61 -15.80 8.51
C ILE A 496 12.44 -16.85 9.27
N THR A 497 12.56 -18.06 8.72
CA THR A 497 13.21 -19.19 9.41
C THR A 497 14.69 -19.32 9.11
N ALA A 498 15.21 -18.69 8.03
CA ALA A 498 16.62 -18.64 7.74
C ALA A 498 17.39 -18.03 8.92
N ALA A 499 18.44 -18.71 9.35
CA ALA A 499 19.34 -18.21 10.40
C ALA A 499 19.88 -16.81 10.02
N PRO A 500 20.07 -15.92 11.00
CA PRO A 500 20.64 -14.60 10.76
C PRO A 500 22.08 -14.66 10.25
#